data_2fad9ec3308814ec60824737dfbde167
#
_entry.id   2fad9ec3308814ec60824737dfbde167
#
_cell.length_a   1.000
_cell.length_b   1.000
_cell.length_c   1.000
_cell.angle_alpha   90.00
_cell.angle_beta   90.00
_cell.angle_gamma   90.00
#
_symmetry.space_group_name_H-M   'P 1'
#
loop_
_entity.id
_entity.type
_entity.pdbx_description
1 polymer ?
#
loop_
_entity_poly.entity_id
_entity_poly.type
_entity_poly.pdbx_seq_one_letter_code
_entity_poly.pdbx_strand_id
1 'polypeptide(L)'
;MTKKGKHTVLFICLGNICRSPAGEGIMKSLVEKAGLKDEFEIDSAGIGNWHVGQLPDSRMRKCGAEHGYNFNSHARQFQKSDFGRFETIVVMDNENYRAITSMASCQADKDKVVRMADFLTHHREYTTIPDPYYGDMGDFELVITLLEDACQGLLQSIIE
;
A
#
# COMPACT_ATOMS: atom_id res chain seq x y z
N MET A 1 10.48 8.16 18.87
CA MET A 1 11.62 7.35 18.48
C MET A 1 11.13 6.08 17.81
N THR A 2 11.60 5.81 16.61
CA THR A 2 11.29 4.57 15.93
C THR A 2 11.88 3.41 16.72
N LYS A 3 11.15 2.33 16.81
CA LYS A 3 11.70 1.10 17.37
C LYS A 3 12.89 0.68 16.54
N LYS A 4 13.99 0.45 17.22
CA LYS A 4 15.21 0.02 16.58
C LYS A 4 14.95 -1.28 15.81
N GLY A 5 15.27 -1.30 14.52
CA GLY A 5 15.13 -2.46 13.67
C GLY A 5 13.78 -2.65 13.02
N LYS A 6 12.78 -1.82 13.36
CA LYS A 6 11.48 -1.91 12.67
C LYS A 6 11.46 -1.05 11.42
N HIS A 7 11.00 -1.67 10.35
CA HIS A 7 10.71 -0.95 9.09
C HIS A 7 9.24 -0.57 9.09
N THR A 8 8.94 0.68 8.81
CA THR A 8 7.57 1.20 8.85
C THR A 8 7.11 1.57 7.45
N VAL A 9 6.03 0.97 6.98
CA VAL A 9 5.54 1.11 5.61
C VAL A 9 4.05 1.46 5.63
N LEU A 10 3.69 2.53 4.93
CA LEU A 10 2.31 2.97 4.82
C LEU A 10 1.90 2.93 3.34
N PHE A 11 0.84 2.21 3.03
CA PHE A 11 0.28 2.14 1.68
C PHE A 11 -0.85 3.14 1.53
N ILE A 12 -0.84 3.90 0.43
CA ILE A 12 -1.81 4.97 0.17
C ILE A 12 -2.54 4.72 -1.14
N CYS A 13 -3.86 4.91 -1.13
CA CYS A 13 -4.64 5.06 -2.37
C CYS A 13 -5.71 6.12 -2.13
N LEU A 14 -6.63 6.30 -3.07
CA LEU A 14 -7.59 7.39 -2.98
C LEU A 14 -8.54 7.24 -1.78
N GLY A 15 -9.20 6.09 -1.67
CA GLY A 15 -10.25 5.88 -0.66
C GLY A 15 -9.91 4.89 0.46
N ASN A 16 -8.77 4.24 0.38
CA ASN A 16 -8.33 3.21 1.35
C ASN A 16 -9.30 2.03 1.45
N ILE A 17 -9.91 1.64 0.33
CA ILE A 17 -10.81 0.47 0.31
C ILE A 17 -10.43 -0.58 -0.76
N CYS A 18 -9.55 -0.25 -1.72
CA CYS A 18 -9.17 -1.20 -2.76
C CYS A 18 -7.67 -1.46 -2.76
N ARG A 19 -6.89 -0.58 -3.37
CA ARG A 19 -5.46 -0.81 -3.62
C ARG A 19 -4.61 -0.81 -2.35
N SER A 20 -4.77 0.18 -1.48
CA SER A 20 -3.90 0.29 -0.31
C SER A 20 -4.16 -0.79 0.74
N PRO A 21 -5.42 -1.17 1.04
CA PRO A 21 -5.61 -2.28 1.98
C PRO A 21 -5.12 -3.62 1.41
N ALA A 22 -5.20 -3.81 0.09
CA ALA A 22 -4.65 -5.01 -0.54
C ALA A 22 -3.12 -5.01 -0.43
N GLY A 23 -2.47 -3.87 -0.70
CA GLY A 23 -1.03 -3.76 -0.53
C GLY A 23 -0.60 -4.07 0.89
N GLU A 24 -1.32 -3.50 1.86
CA GLU A 24 -1.07 -3.77 3.27
C GLU A 24 -1.17 -5.27 3.58
N GLY A 25 -2.26 -5.90 3.16
CA GLY A 25 -2.49 -7.32 3.46
C GLY A 25 -1.48 -8.24 2.78
N ILE A 26 -1.15 -7.95 1.53
CA ILE A 26 -0.16 -8.76 0.79
C ILE A 26 1.24 -8.61 1.43
N MET A 27 1.63 -7.38 1.76
CA MET A 27 2.93 -7.15 2.38
C MET A 27 3.04 -7.83 3.74
N LYS A 28 1.99 -7.76 4.55
CA LYS A 28 1.96 -8.45 5.85
C LYS A 28 2.14 -9.96 5.67
N SER A 29 1.50 -10.53 4.66
CA SER A 29 1.63 -11.96 4.36
C SER A 29 3.07 -12.31 3.96
N LEU A 30 3.69 -11.48 3.13
CA LEU A 30 5.06 -11.72 2.68
C LEU A 30 6.07 -11.65 3.83
N VAL A 31 5.97 -10.64 4.69
CA VAL A 31 6.91 -10.50 5.80
C VAL A 31 6.73 -11.62 6.81
N GLU A 32 5.49 -12.08 7.02
CA GLU A 32 5.23 -13.22 7.91
C GLU A 32 5.86 -14.50 7.36
N LYS A 33 5.69 -14.76 6.07
CA LYS A 33 6.27 -15.94 5.44
C LYS A 33 7.80 -15.92 5.44
N ALA A 34 8.38 -14.72 5.43
CA ALA A 34 9.83 -14.55 5.47
C ALA A 34 10.40 -14.59 6.89
N GLY A 35 9.54 -14.73 7.90
CA GLY A 35 9.98 -14.73 9.30
C GLY A 35 10.34 -13.36 9.83
N LEU A 36 9.83 -12.29 9.19
CA LEU A 36 10.18 -10.91 9.51
C LEU A 36 9.04 -10.12 10.14
N LYS A 37 7.98 -10.79 10.55
CA LYS A 37 6.77 -10.12 11.05
C LYS A 37 7.06 -9.10 12.14
N ASP A 38 7.94 -9.41 13.07
CA ASP A 38 8.25 -8.54 14.20
C ASP A 38 9.18 -7.38 13.82
N GLU A 39 9.71 -7.40 12.60
CA GLU A 39 10.62 -6.36 12.10
C GLU A 39 9.91 -5.31 11.25
N PHE A 40 8.60 -5.44 11.04
CA PHE A 40 7.83 -4.53 10.19
C PHE A 40 6.60 -4.02 10.91
N GLU A 41 6.30 -2.74 10.67
CA GLU A 41 5.00 -2.15 10.99
C GLU A 41 4.40 -1.69 9.66
N ILE A 42 3.24 -2.25 9.29
CA ILE A 42 2.61 -2.03 7.98
C ILE A 42 1.19 -1.55 8.19
N ASP A 43 0.80 -0.48 7.49
CA ASP A 43 -0.53 0.11 7.60
C ASP A 43 -0.95 0.65 6.25
N SER A 44 -2.17 1.16 6.16
CA SER A 44 -2.68 1.81 4.96
C SER A 44 -3.59 2.97 5.32
N ALA A 45 -3.73 3.92 4.39
CA ALA A 45 -4.58 5.09 4.58
C ALA A 45 -5.05 5.60 3.21
N GLY A 46 -6.07 6.44 3.22
CA GLY A 46 -6.58 7.06 2.00
C GLY A 46 -6.31 8.55 1.97
N ILE A 47 -6.32 9.11 0.78
CA ILE A 47 -6.26 10.56 0.61
C ILE A 47 -7.59 11.18 1.05
N GLY A 48 -8.71 10.59 0.61
CA GLY A 48 -10.03 11.06 1.00
C GLY A 48 -10.55 10.38 2.25
N ASN A 49 -11.69 10.88 2.74
CA ASN A 49 -12.30 10.38 3.98
C ASN A 49 -13.68 9.74 3.76
N TRP A 50 -14.04 9.48 2.49
CA TRP A 50 -15.38 9.00 2.15
C TRP A 50 -15.74 7.66 2.78
N HIS A 51 -14.75 6.82 3.03
CA HIS A 51 -14.94 5.45 3.47
C HIS A 51 -14.38 5.17 4.86
N VAL A 52 -14.04 6.22 5.62
CA VAL A 52 -13.43 6.05 6.96
C VAL A 52 -14.28 5.11 7.81
N GLY A 53 -13.62 4.12 8.41
CA GLY A 53 -14.26 3.11 9.25
C GLY A 53 -14.77 1.88 8.51
N GLN A 54 -14.81 1.91 7.17
CA GLN A 54 -15.32 0.79 6.38
C GLN A 54 -14.25 -0.28 6.17
N LEU A 55 -14.71 -1.50 5.98
CA LEU A 55 -13.84 -2.59 5.53
C LEU A 55 -13.46 -2.36 4.05
N PRO A 56 -12.43 -3.04 3.55
CA PRO A 56 -12.13 -2.96 2.13
C PRO A 56 -13.33 -3.34 1.27
N ASP A 57 -13.34 -2.86 0.04
CA ASP A 57 -14.40 -3.16 -0.94
C ASP A 57 -14.66 -4.66 -0.97
N SER A 58 -15.95 -5.06 -0.99
CA SER A 58 -16.32 -6.47 -0.93
C SER A 58 -15.75 -7.29 -2.08
N ARG A 59 -15.62 -6.67 -3.26
CA ARG A 59 -15.01 -7.33 -4.43
C ARG A 59 -13.53 -7.57 -4.21
N MET A 60 -12.85 -6.60 -3.59
CA MET A 60 -11.42 -6.76 -3.25
C MET A 60 -11.24 -7.84 -2.18
N ARG A 61 -12.11 -7.87 -1.17
CA ARG A 61 -12.06 -8.90 -0.14
C ARG A 61 -12.28 -10.28 -0.72
N LYS A 62 -13.24 -10.41 -1.64
CA LYS A 62 -13.54 -11.70 -2.29
C LYS A 62 -12.35 -12.17 -3.12
N CYS A 63 -11.83 -11.29 -3.96
CA CYS A 63 -10.70 -11.59 -4.82
C CYS A 63 -9.46 -11.95 -3.98
N GLY A 64 -9.22 -11.19 -2.90
CA GLY A 64 -8.11 -11.47 -1.98
C GLY A 64 -8.24 -12.83 -1.32
N ALA A 65 -9.47 -13.21 -0.91
CA ALA A 65 -9.71 -14.50 -0.27
C ALA A 65 -9.39 -15.66 -1.23
N GLU A 66 -9.66 -15.48 -2.51
CA GLU A 66 -9.32 -16.48 -3.53
C GLU A 66 -7.82 -16.67 -3.67
N HIS A 67 -7.04 -15.68 -3.31
CA HIS A 67 -5.57 -15.74 -3.29
C HIS A 67 -5.01 -16.07 -1.91
N GLY A 68 -5.87 -16.35 -0.92
CA GLY A 68 -5.44 -16.72 0.41
C GLY A 68 -5.22 -15.57 1.37
N TYR A 69 -5.69 -14.36 1.03
CA TYR A 69 -5.56 -13.18 1.88
C TYR A 69 -6.85 -12.86 2.62
N ASN A 70 -6.71 -12.28 3.80
CA ASN A 70 -7.84 -11.75 4.56
C ASN A 70 -7.65 -10.24 4.73
N PHE A 71 -8.22 -9.47 3.80
CA PHE A 71 -8.14 -8.01 3.85
C PHE A 71 -9.20 -7.49 4.83
N ASN A 72 -8.79 -7.14 6.03
CA ASN A 72 -9.69 -6.81 7.12
C ASN A 72 -9.39 -5.47 7.81
N SER A 73 -8.57 -4.63 7.21
CA SER A 73 -8.28 -3.30 7.76
C SER A 73 -9.50 -2.39 7.62
N HIS A 74 -9.57 -1.37 8.49
CA HIS A 74 -10.63 -0.36 8.39
C HIS A 74 -10.05 0.90 7.79
N ALA A 75 -10.77 1.51 6.87
CA ALA A 75 -10.30 2.70 6.16
C ALA A 75 -10.05 3.85 7.14
N ARG A 76 -8.95 4.57 6.93
CA ARG A 76 -8.64 5.80 7.63
C ARG A 76 -8.06 6.82 6.67
N GLN A 77 -8.08 8.08 7.04
CA GLN A 77 -7.51 9.15 6.21
C GLN A 77 -6.07 9.42 6.61
N PHE A 78 -5.23 9.68 5.60
CA PHE A 78 -3.84 10.06 5.80
C PHE A 78 -3.75 11.38 6.58
N GLN A 79 -2.85 11.43 7.55
CA GLN A 79 -2.59 12.60 8.37
C GLN A 79 -1.15 13.07 8.17
N LYS A 80 -0.89 14.35 8.32
CA LYS A 80 0.48 14.88 8.23
C LYS A 80 1.43 14.20 9.21
N SER A 81 0.92 13.81 10.38
CA SER A 81 1.71 13.09 11.37
C SER A 81 2.22 11.75 10.89
N ASP A 82 1.62 11.19 9.82
CA ASP A 82 2.09 9.94 9.24
C ASP A 82 3.50 10.08 8.66
N PHE A 83 3.90 11.26 8.22
CA PHE A 83 5.28 11.47 7.75
C PHE A 83 6.31 11.19 8.85
N GLY A 84 5.99 11.51 10.08
CA GLY A 84 6.91 11.24 11.20
C GLY A 84 6.87 9.82 11.70
N ARG A 85 5.80 9.09 11.35
CA ARG A 85 5.59 7.74 11.84
C ARG A 85 6.10 6.65 10.89
N PHE A 86 6.06 6.90 9.59
CA PHE A 86 6.43 5.89 8.60
C PHE A 86 7.66 6.32 7.82
N GLU A 87 8.59 5.39 7.63
CA GLU A 87 9.81 5.62 6.86
C GLU A 87 9.56 5.57 5.36
N THR A 88 8.61 4.73 4.94
CA THR A 88 8.28 4.53 3.52
C THR A 88 6.79 4.69 3.34
N ILE A 89 6.40 5.61 2.45
CA ILE A 89 5.00 5.88 2.12
C ILE A 89 4.81 5.54 0.65
N VAL A 90 4.01 4.50 0.38
CA VAL A 90 3.90 3.90 -0.95
C VAL A 90 2.56 4.28 -1.56
N VAL A 91 2.61 5.01 -2.68
CA VAL A 91 1.42 5.45 -3.39
C VAL A 91 1.20 4.61 -4.65
N MET A 92 -0.02 4.59 -5.15
CA MET A 92 -0.42 3.68 -6.23
C MET A 92 -0.37 4.31 -7.61
N ASP A 93 -0.53 5.64 -7.68
CA ASP A 93 -0.53 6.35 -8.96
C ASP A 93 0.02 7.77 -8.78
N ASN A 94 0.10 8.51 -9.88
CA ASN A 94 0.68 9.85 -9.86
C ASN A 94 -0.22 10.87 -9.16
N GLU A 95 -1.54 10.67 -9.18
CA GLU A 95 -2.45 11.55 -8.43
C GLU A 95 -2.24 11.39 -6.93
N ASN A 96 -2.10 10.14 -6.46
CA ASN A 96 -1.75 9.89 -5.05
C ASN A 96 -0.42 10.56 -4.71
N TYR A 97 0.57 10.42 -5.61
CA TYR A 97 1.90 10.98 -5.39
C TYR A 97 1.83 12.49 -5.18
N ARG A 98 1.14 13.18 -6.08
CA ARG A 98 1.00 14.64 -5.99
C ARG A 98 0.26 15.07 -4.73
N ALA A 99 -0.82 14.36 -4.39
CA ALA A 99 -1.62 14.71 -3.22
C ALA A 99 -0.80 14.58 -1.93
N ILE A 100 -0.06 13.47 -1.78
CA ILE A 100 0.70 13.23 -0.56
C ILE A 100 1.91 14.15 -0.48
N THR A 101 2.66 14.31 -1.58
CA THR A 101 3.85 15.19 -1.54
C THR A 101 3.47 16.66 -1.30
N SER A 102 2.27 17.08 -1.73
CA SER A 102 1.80 18.44 -1.47
C SER A 102 1.54 18.69 0.02
N MET A 103 1.35 17.65 0.80
CA MET A 103 1.14 17.76 2.25
C MET A 103 2.45 17.74 3.03
N ALA A 104 3.57 17.43 2.37
CA ALA A 104 4.88 17.34 3.04
C ALA A 104 5.38 18.72 3.42
N SER A 105 5.98 18.84 4.61
CA SER A 105 6.50 20.10 5.12
C SER A 105 7.95 20.37 4.71
N CYS A 106 8.67 19.33 4.26
CA CYS A 106 10.09 19.45 3.93
C CYS A 106 10.46 18.39 2.88
N GLN A 107 11.67 18.54 2.33
CA GLN A 107 12.16 17.60 1.33
C GLN A 107 12.33 16.19 1.89
N ALA A 108 12.75 16.05 3.15
CA ALA A 108 12.92 14.74 3.78
C ALA A 108 11.59 13.96 3.78
N ASP A 109 10.47 14.64 4.03
CA ASP A 109 9.15 14.01 4.00
C ASP A 109 8.77 13.60 2.58
N LYS A 110 9.04 14.46 1.58
CA LYS A 110 8.77 14.13 0.17
C LYS A 110 9.56 12.91 -0.27
N ASP A 111 10.78 12.78 0.21
CA ASP A 111 11.66 11.68 -0.17
C ASP A 111 11.17 10.32 0.36
N LYS A 112 10.28 10.31 1.34
CA LYS A 112 9.68 9.08 1.86
C LYS A 112 8.62 8.51 0.93
N VAL A 113 8.08 9.33 0.02
CA VAL A 113 6.97 8.94 -0.85
C VAL A 113 7.53 8.26 -2.10
N VAL A 114 7.15 7.01 -2.30
CA VAL A 114 7.57 6.20 -3.44
C VAL A 114 6.35 5.62 -4.15
N ARG A 115 6.52 5.28 -5.42
CA ARG A 115 5.44 4.69 -6.22
C ARG A 115 5.52 3.18 -6.20
N MET A 116 4.39 2.52 -5.95
CA MET A 116 4.31 1.06 -5.92
C MET A 116 4.83 0.44 -7.22
N ALA A 117 4.44 1.02 -8.36
CA ALA A 117 4.81 0.47 -9.67
C ALA A 117 6.32 0.47 -9.92
N ASP A 118 7.09 1.31 -9.21
CA ASP A 118 8.55 1.32 -9.35
C ASP A 118 9.20 0.04 -8.82
N PHE A 119 8.45 -0.75 -8.05
CA PHE A 119 8.96 -2.01 -7.49
C PHE A 119 8.51 -3.25 -8.25
N LEU A 120 7.78 -3.07 -9.36
CA LEU A 120 7.40 -4.18 -10.22
C LEU A 120 8.65 -4.81 -10.84
N THR A 121 8.72 -6.14 -10.86
CA THR A 121 9.84 -6.87 -11.44
C THR A 121 9.41 -7.73 -12.63
N HIS A 122 8.20 -8.27 -12.62
CA HIS A 122 7.67 -9.14 -13.67
C HIS A 122 6.65 -8.45 -14.58
N HIS A 123 6.12 -7.31 -14.15
CA HIS A 123 5.08 -6.58 -14.89
C HIS A 123 5.50 -5.12 -15.10
N ARG A 124 6.72 -4.93 -15.58
CA ARG A 124 7.34 -3.60 -15.68
C ARG A 124 6.73 -2.71 -16.77
N GLU A 125 5.85 -3.24 -17.59
CA GLU A 125 5.10 -2.45 -18.56
C GLU A 125 4.10 -1.52 -17.87
N TYR A 126 3.70 -1.80 -16.63
CA TYR A 126 2.80 -0.93 -15.87
C TYR A 126 3.61 0.15 -15.16
N THR A 127 3.13 1.39 -15.26
CA THR A 127 3.76 2.55 -14.60
C THR A 127 2.96 3.04 -13.40
N THR A 128 1.75 2.52 -13.22
CA THR A 128 0.89 2.78 -12.06
C THR A 128 0.13 1.50 -11.72
N ILE A 129 -0.42 1.47 -10.50
CA ILE A 129 -1.36 0.41 -10.11
C ILE A 129 -2.76 0.96 -10.40
N PRO A 130 -3.48 0.41 -11.38
CA PRO A 130 -4.77 0.98 -11.77
C PRO A 130 -5.81 0.86 -10.66
N ASP A 131 -6.77 1.79 -10.65
CA ASP A 131 -7.86 1.80 -9.68
C ASP A 131 -8.98 0.89 -10.22
N PRO A 132 -9.32 -0.21 -9.53
CA PRO A 132 -10.31 -1.15 -10.05
C PRO A 132 -11.76 -0.79 -9.71
N TYR A 133 -11.98 0.30 -8.98
CA TYR A 133 -13.27 0.59 -8.34
C TYR A 133 -14.45 0.57 -9.33
N TYR A 134 -14.25 1.14 -10.51
CA TYR A 134 -15.30 1.19 -11.55
C TYR A 134 -15.19 0.06 -12.57
N GLY A 135 -14.31 -0.90 -12.33
CA GLY A 135 -14.09 -2.03 -13.22
C GLY A 135 -14.84 -3.29 -12.78
N ASP A 136 -14.42 -4.42 -13.34
CA ASP A 136 -15.00 -5.73 -13.03
C ASP A 136 -14.01 -6.57 -12.20
N MET A 137 -14.38 -7.82 -11.94
CA MET A 137 -13.54 -8.71 -11.14
C MET A 137 -12.16 -8.95 -11.75
N GLY A 138 -12.05 -8.90 -13.08
CA GLY A 138 -10.75 -9.01 -13.75
C GLY A 138 -9.83 -7.86 -13.39
N ASP A 139 -10.38 -6.66 -13.18
CA ASP A 139 -9.58 -5.51 -12.78
C ASP A 139 -9.08 -5.65 -11.34
N PHE A 140 -9.91 -6.21 -10.45
CA PHE A 140 -9.46 -6.51 -9.08
C PHE A 140 -8.38 -7.57 -9.07
N GLU A 141 -8.53 -8.60 -9.90
CA GLU A 141 -7.54 -9.67 -10.04
C GLU A 141 -6.20 -9.11 -10.54
N LEU A 142 -6.24 -8.22 -11.52
CA LEU A 142 -5.05 -7.57 -12.03
C LEU A 142 -4.31 -6.79 -10.93
N VAL A 143 -5.07 -6.03 -10.14
CA VAL A 143 -4.47 -5.24 -9.04
C VAL A 143 -3.76 -6.16 -8.05
N ILE A 144 -4.38 -7.27 -7.67
CA ILE A 144 -3.75 -8.22 -6.75
C ILE A 144 -2.46 -8.78 -7.36
N THR A 145 -2.51 -9.18 -8.64
CA THR A 145 -1.33 -9.70 -9.34
C THR A 145 -0.19 -8.69 -9.35
N LEU A 146 -0.49 -7.43 -9.67
CA LEU A 146 0.52 -6.37 -9.67
C LEU A 146 1.06 -6.11 -8.28
N LEU A 147 0.20 -6.10 -7.27
CA LEU A 147 0.63 -5.86 -5.90
C LEU A 147 1.48 -7.00 -5.35
N GLU A 148 1.18 -8.24 -5.73
CA GLU A 148 2.03 -9.37 -5.34
C GLU A 148 3.45 -9.21 -5.89
N ASP A 149 3.57 -8.81 -7.15
CA ASP A 149 4.87 -8.56 -7.76
C ASP A 149 5.57 -7.37 -7.09
N ALA A 150 4.89 -6.25 -6.98
CA ALA A 150 5.49 -5.02 -6.47
C ALA A 150 5.84 -5.12 -4.98
N CYS A 151 5.01 -5.78 -4.18
CA CYS A 151 5.31 -5.97 -2.76
C CYS A 151 6.55 -6.82 -2.57
N GLN A 152 6.75 -7.84 -3.40
CA GLN A 152 7.96 -8.65 -3.35
C GLN A 152 9.19 -7.79 -3.67
N GLY A 153 9.11 -6.94 -4.70
CA GLY A 153 10.19 -6.03 -5.04
C GLY A 153 10.47 -5.01 -3.93
N LEU A 154 9.41 -4.49 -3.33
CA LEU A 154 9.53 -3.54 -2.21
C LEU A 154 10.22 -4.21 -1.02
N LEU A 155 9.79 -5.41 -0.66
CA LEU A 155 10.39 -6.14 0.45
C LEU A 155 11.89 -6.35 0.23
N GLN A 156 12.28 -6.80 -0.96
CA GLN A 156 13.69 -6.98 -1.30
C GLN A 156 14.47 -5.68 -1.15
N SER A 157 13.89 -4.57 -1.61
CA SER A 157 14.52 -3.26 -1.52
C SER A 157 14.78 -2.83 -0.06
N ILE A 158 13.85 -3.17 0.84
CA ILE A 158 13.96 -2.76 2.24
C ILE A 158 14.98 -3.60 3.01
N ILE A 159 15.02 -4.90 2.76
CA ILE A 159 15.86 -5.82 3.55
C ILE A 159 17.27 -5.99 3.01
N GLU A 160 17.57 -5.44 1.85
CA GLU A 160 18.93 -5.48 1.30
C GLU A 160 19.86 -4.45 1.87
#